data_fa2420df951aecd49c8cefa966c35055
#
_entry.id   fa2420df951aecd49c8cefa966c35055
#
_cell.length_a   1.000
_cell.length_b   1.000
_cell.length_c   1.000
_cell.angle_alpha   90.00
_cell.angle_beta   90.00
_cell.angle_gamma   90.00
#
_symmetry.space_group_name_H-M   'P 1'
#
loop_
_entity.id
_entity.type
_entity.pdbx_description
1 polymer ?
#
loop_
_entity_poly.entity_id
_entity_poly.type
_entity_poly.pdbx_seq_one_letter_code
_entity_poly.pdbx_strand_id
1 'polypeptide(L)'
;MMTALLLNWRQAAGYTILAPTVEVAANAFNPARDMVRRDDDLDDLCQVQTHIRTITHRVTDTTLKVVAADPNTVSGIKSVGTLIDELWLFGKQYKAEDMLREAIGGLASRPEGFVVYTTTQSNEPPAGVFRQKLQYARDVRDGKIHDPHFLPVIFEHPPEMVESGV
;
A
#
# COMPACT_ATOMS: atom_id res chain seq x y z
N MET A 1 -1.89 -5.03 6.75
CA MET A 1 -0.44 -4.84 7.06
C MET A 1 -0.08 -5.24 8.49
N MET A 2 -0.89 -4.96 9.54
CA MET A 2 -0.62 -5.47 10.90
C MET A 2 -0.53 -7.00 10.94
N THR A 3 -1.43 -7.72 10.27
CA THR A 3 -1.36 -9.19 10.13
C THR A 3 -0.02 -9.65 9.55
N ALA A 4 0.49 -8.95 8.52
CA ALA A 4 1.78 -9.28 7.92
C ALA A 4 2.95 -9.04 8.90
N LEU A 5 2.88 -7.97 9.72
CA LEU A 5 3.86 -7.71 10.78
C LEU A 5 3.90 -8.85 11.82
N LEU A 6 2.71 -9.28 12.28
CA LEU A 6 2.57 -10.23 13.39
C LEU A 6 2.84 -11.69 12.97
N LEU A 7 2.39 -12.08 11.77
CA LEU A 7 2.52 -13.47 11.27
C LEU A 7 3.78 -13.71 10.43
N ASN A 8 4.66 -12.72 10.31
CA ASN A 8 5.88 -12.85 9.56
C ASN A 8 6.87 -13.83 10.22
N TRP A 9 7.44 -14.71 9.40
CA TRP A 9 8.46 -15.67 9.82
C TRP A 9 9.90 -15.21 9.55
N ARG A 10 10.08 -14.16 8.75
CA ARG A 10 11.40 -13.62 8.39
C ARG A 10 11.86 -12.63 9.45
N GLN A 11 13.10 -12.77 9.92
CA GLN A 11 13.74 -11.79 10.80
C GLN A 11 14.00 -10.46 10.06
N ALA A 12 13.82 -9.36 10.76
CA ALA A 12 14.05 -8.00 10.29
C ALA A 12 13.35 -7.65 8.95
N ALA A 13 12.18 -8.24 8.70
CA ALA A 13 11.40 -7.93 7.52
C ALA A 13 10.84 -6.50 7.59
N GLY A 14 10.86 -5.78 6.47
CA GLY A 14 10.24 -4.47 6.34
C GLY A 14 8.89 -4.56 5.63
N TYR A 15 7.88 -3.94 6.21
CA TYR A 15 6.59 -3.67 5.55
C TYR A 15 6.39 -2.16 5.44
N THR A 16 5.87 -1.71 4.32
CA THR A 16 5.66 -0.28 4.08
C THR A 16 4.22 0.00 3.66
N ILE A 17 3.65 1.06 4.24
CA ILE A 17 2.47 1.71 3.67
C ILE A 17 2.96 3.01 3.04
N LEU A 18 2.80 3.14 1.73
CA LEU A 18 3.09 4.35 0.99
C LEU A 18 1.79 5.13 0.77
N ALA A 19 1.71 6.30 1.36
CA ALA A 19 0.57 7.20 1.25
C ALA A 19 0.93 8.42 0.39
N PRO A 20 -0.03 9.02 -0.33
CA PRO A 20 0.27 10.13 -1.25
C PRO A 20 0.68 11.42 -0.53
N THR A 21 0.23 11.61 0.71
CA THR A 21 0.53 12.81 1.51
C THR A 21 0.83 12.46 2.97
N VAL A 22 1.41 13.41 3.71
CA VAL A 22 1.67 13.26 5.16
C VAL A 22 0.38 13.05 5.95
N GLU A 23 -0.71 13.69 5.54
CA GLU A 23 -2.02 13.57 6.19
C GLU A 23 -2.60 12.16 5.99
N VAL A 24 -2.61 11.64 4.76
CA VAL A 24 -3.05 10.27 4.47
C VAL A 24 -2.15 9.26 5.19
N ALA A 25 -0.84 9.50 5.27
CA ALA A 25 0.07 8.67 6.05
C ALA A 25 -0.30 8.64 7.54
N ALA A 26 -0.70 9.78 8.11
CA ALA A 26 -1.17 9.83 9.50
C ALA A 26 -2.47 9.03 9.68
N ASN A 27 -3.41 9.14 8.74
CA ASN A 27 -4.67 8.38 8.75
C ASN A 27 -4.45 6.87 8.66
N ALA A 28 -3.45 6.41 7.94
CA ALA A 28 -3.07 5.00 7.87
C ALA A 28 -2.34 4.52 9.15
N PHE A 29 -1.50 5.37 9.74
CA PHE A 29 -0.68 5.02 10.90
C PHE A 29 -1.47 5.01 12.22
N ASN A 30 -2.33 6.02 12.44
CA ASN A 30 -3.01 6.20 13.71
C ASN A 30 -3.86 4.99 14.14
N PRO A 31 -4.68 4.37 13.28
CA PRO A 31 -5.41 3.15 13.65
C PRO A 31 -4.50 1.98 14.03
N ALA A 32 -3.39 1.79 13.31
CA ALA A 32 -2.43 0.73 13.62
C ALA A 32 -1.74 0.96 14.98
N ARG A 33 -1.34 2.20 15.26
CA ARG A 33 -0.82 2.61 16.57
C ARG A 33 -1.83 2.36 17.69
N ASP A 34 -3.07 2.78 17.49
CA ASP A 34 -4.11 2.70 18.52
C ASP A 34 -4.55 1.25 18.75
N MET A 35 -4.50 0.39 17.73
CA MET A 35 -4.69 -1.04 17.87
C MET A 35 -3.64 -1.65 18.82
N VAL A 36 -2.36 -1.31 18.63
CA VAL A 36 -1.28 -1.79 19.51
C VAL A 36 -1.48 -1.28 20.94
N ARG A 37 -1.75 0.02 21.11
CA ARG A 37 -1.83 0.65 22.44
C ARG A 37 -3.06 0.26 23.28
N ARG A 38 -4.09 -0.33 22.67
CA ARG A 38 -5.32 -0.73 23.34
C ARG A 38 -5.41 -2.20 23.66
N ASP A 39 -4.42 -2.95 23.28
CA ASP A 39 -4.36 -4.39 23.47
C ASP A 39 -3.02 -4.70 24.14
N ASP A 40 -3.08 -5.25 25.36
CA ASP A 40 -1.89 -5.49 26.20
C ASP A 40 -0.95 -6.49 25.54
N ASP A 41 -1.46 -7.52 24.87
CA ASP A 41 -0.64 -8.51 24.16
C ASP A 41 0.12 -7.88 22.99
N LEU A 42 -0.53 -6.97 22.26
CA LEU A 42 0.11 -6.25 21.15
C LEU A 42 1.11 -5.22 21.64
N ASP A 43 0.86 -4.54 22.77
CA ASP A 43 1.81 -3.57 23.35
C ASP A 43 3.06 -4.27 23.90
N ASP A 44 2.90 -5.47 24.44
CA ASP A 44 4.03 -6.31 24.85
C ASP A 44 4.85 -6.78 23.64
N LEU A 45 4.19 -7.15 22.53
CA LEU A 45 4.86 -7.65 21.32
C LEU A 45 5.46 -6.56 20.45
N CYS A 46 4.92 -5.34 20.49
CA CYS A 46 5.26 -4.29 19.53
C CYS A 46 5.77 -3.02 20.22
N GLN A 47 6.69 -2.35 19.57
CA GLN A 47 7.14 -1.00 19.92
C GLN A 47 6.61 0.01 18.91
N VAL A 48 5.89 1.03 19.40
CA VAL A 48 5.36 2.10 18.56
C VAL A 48 6.25 3.34 18.65
N GLN A 49 6.76 3.78 17.50
CA GLN A 49 7.57 5.00 17.35
C GLN A 49 6.80 6.03 16.52
N THR A 50 5.99 6.85 17.20
CA THR A 50 5.04 7.76 16.55
C THR A 50 5.73 8.81 15.66
N HIS A 51 6.88 9.35 16.09
CA HIS A 51 7.59 10.43 15.39
C HIS A 51 8.14 10.02 14.01
N ILE A 52 8.42 8.73 13.82
CA ILE A 52 8.86 8.16 12.52
C ILE A 52 7.80 7.25 11.89
N ARG A 53 6.60 7.19 12.46
CA ARG A 53 5.47 6.36 12.02
C ARG A 53 5.86 4.90 11.79
N THR A 54 6.53 4.30 12.76
CA THR A 54 7.02 2.93 12.69
C THR A 54 6.49 2.10 13.85
N ILE A 55 6.08 0.87 13.57
CA ILE A 55 5.76 -0.15 14.56
C ILE A 55 6.75 -1.29 14.34
N THR A 56 7.43 -1.70 15.39
CA THR A 56 8.45 -2.77 15.35
C THR A 56 8.01 -3.94 16.22
N HIS A 57 8.02 -5.14 15.68
CA HIS A 57 7.81 -6.36 16.45
C HIS A 57 9.08 -6.68 17.22
N ARG A 58 9.01 -6.72 18.55
CA ARG A 58 10.19 -6.80 19.46
C ARG A 58 11.02 -8.07 19.32
N VAL A 59 10.39 -9.19 18.93
CA VAL A 59 11.08 -10.50 18.84
C VAL A 59 11.74 -10.71 17.49
N THR A 60 11.07 -10.28 16.41
CA THR A 60 11.54 -10.54 15.04
C THR A 60 12.25 -9.36 14.39
N ASP A 61 12.27 -8.19 15.05
CA ASP A 61 12.74 -6.92 14.49
C ASP A 61 12.02 -6.54 13.18
N THR A 62 10.87 -7.15 12.92
CA THR A 62 10.02 -6.82 11.76
C THR A 62 9.41 -5.46 11.95
N THR A 63 9.40 -4.64 10.90
CA THR A 63 8.90 -3.28 10.96
C THR A 63 7.73 -3.05 10.03
N LEU A 64 6.74 -2.28 10.48
CA LEU A 64 5.74 -1.64 9.65
C LEU A 64 5.97 -0.12 9.68
N LYS A 65 6.35 0.44 8.55
CA LYS A 65 6.62 1.87 8.41
C LYS A 65 5.59 2.53 7.49
N VAL A 66 5.05 3.65 7.91
CA VAL A 66 4.14 4.46 7.07
C VAL A 66 4.88 5.69 6.56
N VAL A 67 4.93 5.85 5.24
CA VAL A 67 5.75 6.85 4.54
C VAL A 67 4.86 7.68 3.63
N ALA A 68 5.02 8.99 3.68
CA ALA A 68 4.44 9.88 2.66
C ALA A 68 5.30 9.83 1.39
N ALA A 69 4.65 9.87 0.24
CA ALA A 69 5.31 9.85 -1.06
C ALA A 69 6.11 11.12 -1.30
N ASP A 70 7.41 10.99 -1.18
CA ASP A 70 8.40 11.98 -1.54
C ASP A 70 9.54 11.25 -2.26
N PRO A 71 10.02 11.74 -3.42
CA PRO A 71 11.06 11.06 -4.19
C PRO A 71 12.33 10.74 -3.38
N ASN A 72 12.67 11.60 -2.41
CA ASN A 72 13.85 11.41 -1.56
C ASN A 72 13.61 10.39 -0.43
N THR A 73 12.36 10.21 -0.03
CA THR A 73 11.99 9.31 1.08
C THR A 73 11.74 7.88 0.61
N VAL A 74 11.25 7.73 -0.62
CA VAL A 74 10.91 6.41 -1.21
C VAL A 74 12.16 5.67 -1.69
N SER A 75 13.19 6.42 -2.10
CA SER A 75 14.45 5.84 -2.55
C SER A 75 15.12 5.01 -1.45
N GLY A 76 15.43 3.74 -1.76
CA GLY A 76 16.09 2.82 -0.84
C GLY A 76 15.17 2.03 0.09
N ILE A 77 13.85 2.12 -0.04
CA ILE A 77 12.92 1.26 0.69
C ILE A 77 13.11 -0.20 0.26
N LYS A 78 13.39 -1.08 1.22
CA LYS A 78 13.56 -2.52 1.01
C LYS A 78 12.48 -3.30 1.74
N SER A 79 11.25 -3.19 1.26
CA SER A 79 10.11 -3.89 1.86
C SER A 79 9.93 -5.31 1.32
N VAL A 80 9.39 -6.21 2.16
CA VAL A 80 8.86 -7.52 1.77
C VAL A 80 7.41 -7.37 1.30
N GLY A 81 6.66 -6.47 1.92
CA GLY A 81 5.31 -6.14 1.52
C GLY A 81 5.09 -4.64 1.48
N THR A 82 4.49 -4.15 0.41
CA THR A 82 4.17 -2.74 0.23
C THR A 82 2.67 -2.57 -0.03
N LEU A 83 2.03 -1.72 0.76
CA LEU A 83 0.67 -1.24 0.49
C LEU A 83 0.76 0.20 -0.02
N ILE A 84 0.17 0.44 -1.17
CA ILE A 84 0.05 1.76 -1.78
C ILE A 84 -1.39 2.21 -1.58
N ASP A 85 -1.55 3.21 -0.71
CA ASP A 85 -2.86 3.69 -0.28
C ASP A 85 -3.28 4.91 -1.11
N GLU A 86 -4.58 5.03 -1.37
CA GLU A 86 -5.18 6.10 -2.18
C GLU A 86 -4.49 6.28 -3.54
N LEU A 87 -4.35 5.17 -4.28
CA LEU A 87 -3.63 5.14 -5.57
C LEU A 87 -4.10 6.22 -6.56
N TRP A 88 -5.39 6.62 -6.51
CA TRP A 88 -5.91 7.64 -7.40
C TRP A 88 -5.21 9.00 -7.27
N LEU A 89 -4.75 9.35 -6.04
CA LEU A 89 -4.00 10.59 -5.80
C LEU A 89 -2.61 10.58 -6.44
N PHE A 90 -2.00 9.40 -6.58
CA PHE A 90 -0.73 9.25 -7.31
C PHE A 90 -0.89 9.51 -8.81
N GLY A 91 -2.08 9.32 -9.37
CA GLY A 91 -2.33 9.60 -10.78
C GLY A 91 -2.08 11.06 -11.19
N LYS A 92 -2.09 11.98 -10.23
CA LYS A 92 -1.86 13.42 -10.44
C LYS A 92 -0.43 13.87 -10.06
N GLN A 93 0.36 13.00 -9.44
CA GLN A 93 1.68 13.39 -8.95
C GLN A 93 2.75 13.26 -10.04
N TYR A 94 3.62 14.27 -10.08
CA TYR A 94 4.81 14.21 -10.92
C TYR A 94 5.75 13.10 -10.46
N LYS A 95 6.25 12.29 -11.41
CA LYS A 95 7.12 11.13 -11.15
C LYS A 95 6.50 10.01 -10.28
N ALA A 96 5.18 9.96 -10.16
CA ALA A 96 4.53 8.90 -9.37
C ALA A 96 4.92 7.50 -9.84
N GLU A 97 5.04 7.28 -11.14
CA GLU A 97 5.45 5.99 -11.70
C GLU A 97 6.86 5.58 -11.26
N ASP A 98 7.81 6.52 -11.25
CA ASP A 98 9.17 6.27 -10.77
C ASP A 98 9.18 5.97 -9.27
N MET A 99 8.45 6.75 -8.47
CA MET A 99 8.32 6.51 -7.03
C MET A 99 7.71 5.14 -6.71
N LEU A 100 6.64 4.75 -7.41
CA LEU A 100 6.02 3.43 -7.21
C LEU A 100 6.96 2.31 -7.64
N ARG A 101 7.68 2.46 -8.74
CA ARG A 101 8.68 1.50 -9.21
C ARG A 101 9.80 1.32 -8.20
N GLU A 102 10.31 2.38 -7.60
CA GLU A 102 11.32 2.31 -6.54
C GLU A 102 10.77 1.64 -5.27
N ALA A 103 9.57 2.00 -4.84
CA ALA A 103 8.93 1.42 -3.67
C ALA A 103 8.74 -0.10 -3.75
N ILE A 104 8.53 -0.62 -4.96
CA ILE A 104 8.32 -2.05 -5.22
C ILE A 104 9.57 -2.77 -5.77
N GLY A 105 10.60 -2.02 -6.16
CA GLY A 105 11.81 -2.57 -6.79
C GLY A 105 12.55 -3.59 -5.91
N GLY A 106 12.48 -3.45 -4.59
CA GLY A 106 13.07 -4.39 -3.63
C GLY A 106 12.38 -5.76 -3.58
N LEU A 107 11.19 -5.91 -4.15
CA LEU A 107 10.42 -7.16 -4.13
C LEU A 107 10.93 -8.19 -5.15
N ALA A 108 11.60 -7.76 -6.21
CA ALA A 108 12.08 -8.66 -7.28
C ALA A 108 13.01 -9.78 -6.77
N SER A 109 13.71 -9.57 -5.65
CA SER A 109 14.59 -10.55 -5.00
C SER A 109 13.93 -11.36 -3.87
N ARG A 110 12.59 -11.23 -3.68
CA ARG A 110 11.86 -11.81 -2.56
C ARG A 110 10.63 -12.56 -3.06
N PRO A 111 10.69 -13.91 -3.12
CA PRO A 111 9.58 -14.74 -3.64
C PRO A 111 8.27 -14.54 -2.86
N GLU A 112 8.35 -14.24 -1.56
CA GLU A 112 7.22 -13.96 -0.68
C GLU A 112 6.72 -12.52 -0.76
N GLY A 113 7.40 -11.68 -1.56
CA GLY A 113 7.08 -10.26 -1.67
C GLY A 113 5.72 -10.01 -2.31
N PHE A 114 5.01 -9.01 -1.82
CA PHE A 114 3.71 -8.63 -2.35
C PHE A 114 3.50 -7.11 -2.37
N VAL A 115 2.63 -6.69 -3.28
CA VAL A 115 2.12 -5.32 -3.35
C VAL A 115 0.60 -5.33 -3.27
N VAL A 116 0.05 -4.45 -2.45
CA VAL A 116 -1.39 -4.18 -2.39
C VAL A 116 -1.63 -2.74 -2.82
N TYR A 117 -2.51 -2.54 -3.78
CA TYR A 117 -3.00 -1.22 -4.15
C TYR A 117 -4.41 -1.04 -3.58
N THR A 118 -4.61 0.02 -2.81
CA THR A 118 -5.94 0.41 -2.33
C THR A 118 -6.30 1.78 -2.89
N THR A 119 -7.55 1.96 -3.25
CA THR A 119 -8.03 3.23 -3.79
C THR A 119 -9.54 3.33 -3.66
N THR A 120 -10.01 4.54 -3.49
CA THR A 120 -11.40 4.93 -3.75
C THR A 120 -11.55 5.37 -5.20
N GLN A 121 -12.77 5.67 -5.61
CA GLN A 121 -13.03 6.30 -6.91
C GLN A 121 -12.45 7.71 -6.91
N SER A 122 -11.81 8.09 -8.02
CA SER A 122 -11.36 9.48 -8.21
C SER A 122 -12.55 10.40 -8.52
N ASN A 123 -12.46 11.63 -8.04
CA ASN A 123 -13.42 12.69 -8.34
C ASN A 123 -13.26 13.31 -9.75
N GLU A 124 -12.25 12.85 -10.48
CA GLU A 124 -11.94 13.26 -11.86
C GLU A 124 -11.64 11.99 -12.69
N PRO A 125 -11.66 12.08 -14.03
CA PRO A 125 -11.28 10.96 -14.87
C PRO A 125 -9.90 10.37 -14.47
N PRO A 126 -9.76 9.04 -14.39
CA PRO A 126 -8.52 8.40 -14.02
C PRO A 126 -7.36 8.87 -14.90
N ALA A 127 -6.24 9.25 -14.27
CA ALA A 127 -5.06 9.78 -14.94
C ALA A 127 -3.77 9.05 -14.51
N GLY A 128 -2.69 9.21 -15.27
CA GLY A 128 -1.36 8.73 -14.94
C GLY A 128 -1.31 7.26 -14.54
N VAL A 129 -0.55 6.96 -13.51
CA VAL A 129 -0.36 5.60 -12.99
C VAL A 129 -1.65 4.96 -12.48
N PHE A 130 -2.58 5.74 -11.95
CA PHE A 130 -3.89 5.22 -11.52
C PHE A 130 -4.69 4.68 -12.72
N ARG A 131 -4.78 5.44 -13.81
CA ARG A 131 -5.45 4.99 -15.04
C ARG A 131 -4.85 3.68 -15.57
N GLN A 132 -3.52 3.60 -15.61
CA GLN A 132 -2.83 2.41 -16.12
C GLN A 132 -3.13 1.17 -15.25
N LYS A 133 -3.04 1.31 -13.92
CA LYS A 133 -3.29 0.21 -12.98
C LYS A 133 -4.75 -0.23 -12.98
N LEU A 134 -5.70 0.72 -13.03
CA LEU A 134 -7.13 0.41 -13.11
C LEU A 134 -7.49 -0.30 -14.41
N GLN A 135 -6.94 0.15 -15.55
CA GLN A 135 -7.17 -0.52 -16.83
C GLN A 135 -6.59 -1.93 -16.81
N TYR A 136 -5.38 -2.10 -16.32
CA TYR A 136 -4.76 -3.43 -16.18
C TYR A 136 -5.61 -4.36 -15.31
N ALA A 137 -6.09 -3.85 -14.17
CA ALA A 137 -6.95 -4.61 -13.27
C ALA A 137 -8.26 -5.05 -13.93
N ARG A 138 -8.88 -4.17 -14.73
CA ARG A 138 -10.07 -4.50 -15.52
C ARG A 138 -9.77 -5.57 -16.58
N ASP A 139 -8.67 -5.44 -17.29
CA ASP A 139 -8.29 -6.38 -18.35
C ASP A 139 -7.97 -7.78 -17.79
N VAL A 140 -7.39 -7.88 -16.60
CA VAL A 140 -7.21 -9.15 -15.89
C VAL A 140 -8.56 -9.72 -15.43
N ARG A 141 -9.41 -8.89 -14.77
CA ARG A 141 -10.76 -9.30 -14.35
C ARG A 141 -11.60 -9.82 -15.50
N ASP A 142 -11.54 -9.15 -16.65
CA ASP A 142 -12.33 -9.48 -17.84
C ASP A 142 -11.72 -10.60 -18.69
N GLY A 143 -10.60 -11.20 -18.24
CA GLY A 143 -9.92 -12.30 -18.92
C GLY A 143 -9.17 -11.92 -20.20
N LYS A 144 -8.98 -10.62 -20.46
CA LYS A 144 -8.19 -10.14 -21.61
C LYS A 144 -6.68 -10.33 -21.40
N ILE A 145 -6.25 -10.28 -20.12
CA ILE A 145 -4.88 -10.54 -19.71
C ILE A 145 -4.91 -11.70 -18.71
N HIS A 146 -4.08 -12.72 -18.97
CA HIS A 146 -3.87 -13.80 -18.01
C HIS A 146 -2.67 -13.49 -17.12
N ASP A 147 -2.92 -13.12 -15.84
CA ASP A 147 -1.87 -12.91 -14.84
C ASP A 147 -2.24 -13.63 -13.54
N PRO A 148 -1.67 -14.84 -13.29
CA PRO A 148 -1.96 -15.61 -12.08
C PRO A 148 -1.38 -14.99 -10.80
N HIS A 149 -0.53 -13.97 -10.90
CA HIS A 149 0.07 -13.27 -9.77
C HIS A 149 -0.64 -11.96 -9.39
N PHE A 150 -1.70 -11.60 -10.12
CA PHE A 150 -2.46 -10.39 -9.88
C PHE A 150 -3.93 -10.70 -9.58
N LEU A 151 -4.41 -10.27 -8.41
CA LEU A 151 -5.80 -10.42 -8.00
C LEU A 151 -6.53 -9.07 -8.07
N PRO A 152 -7.33 -8.80 -9.11
CA PRO A 152 -8.16 -7.61 -9.17
C PRO A 152 -9.42 -7.78 -8.32
N VAL A 153 -9.63 -6.84 -7.39
CA VAL A 153 -10.88 -6.71 -6.63
C VAL A 153 -11.45 -5.32 -6.91
N ILE A 154 -12.48 -5.24 -7.76
CA ILE A 154 -13.03 -3.98 -8.24
C ILE A 154 -14.53 -3.92 -7.94
N PHE A 155 -14.93 -2.93 -7.18
CA PHE A 155 -16.34 -2.57 -6.96
C PHE A 155 -16.64 -1.31 -7.75
N GLU A 156 -17.36 -1.44 -8.85
CA GLU A 156 -17.77 -0.33 -9.70
C GLU A 156 -19.18 -0.53 -10.23
N HIS A 157 -19.86 0.55 -10.51
CA HIS A 157 -21.18 0.47 -11.16
C HIS A 157 -21.04 -0.04 -12.60
N PRO A 158 -22.01 -0.79 -13.11
CA PRO A 158 -22.06 -1.15 -14.52
C PRO A 158 -22.03 0.10 -15.40
N PRO A 159 -21.41 0.03 -16.60
CA PRO A 159 -21.30 1.19 -17.51
C PRO A 159 -22.64 1.85 -17.83
N GLU A 160 -23.69 1.04 -17.98
CA GLU A 160 -25.04 1.53 -18.30
C GLU A 160 -25.62 2.43 -17.19
N MET A 161 -25.25 2.19 -15.93
CA MET A 161 -25.69 3.04 -14.80
C MET A 161 -24.91 4.36 -14.75
N VAL A 162 -23.66 4.34 -15.17
CA VAL A 162 -22.83 5.56 -15.22
C VAL A 162 -23.29 6.50 -16.33
N GLU A 163 -23.69 5.94 -17.49
CA GLU A 163 -24.20 6.72 -18.63
C GLU A 163 -25.59 7.28 -18.38
N SER A 164 -26.42 6.62 -17.58
CA SER A 164 -27.78 7.08 -17.24
C SER A 164 -27.83 8.18 -16.19
N GLY A 165 -26.69 8.51 -15.56
CA GLY A 165 -26.62 9.57 -14.54
C GLY A 165 -27.38 9.27 -13.24
N VAL A 166 -27.65 7.99 -12.97
CA VAL A 166 -28.32 7.49 -11.75
C VAL A 166 -27.27 7.13 -10.70
#